data_9bc5b0464dadd33babdab9e0681434fc
#
_entry.id   9bc5b0464dadd33babdab9e0681434fc
#
_cell.length_a   1.000
_cell.length_b   1.000
_cell.length_c   1.000
_cell.angle_alpha   90.00
_cell.angle_beta   90.00
_cell.angle_gamma   90.00
#
_symmetry.space_group_name_H-M   'P 1'
#
loop_
_entity.id
_entity.type
_entity.pdbx_description
1 polymer ?
#
loop_
_entity_poly.entity_id
_entity_poly.type
_entity_poly.pdbx_seq_one_letter_code
_entity_poly.pdbx_strand_id
1 'polypeptide(L)'
;MITKIIQEEKIQKAKKYVEKGESFVIVAHVSPDGDALGSSLGLYHFLSAYGKDNVAVVVPNAFPSFYRWMPGAKDVVIHEKYPDFAEKLIKEADVIFCLDFNEPKRIEKLAPAVNASEGRKVMIDHHLNPADFCRVTMSYPEMSSTSEMIFRFICRMGMFDLLNRDAAACIYTGMMTDTGSFTYNSNKPEIYTIVSELIKKGIDKDLIYRKVNQVYSECRLRMMGYVLYEKMRVYPEQQAALITLSKEELDRFQYQAGDTEGFVNLPLSIENVSFSVFIREDSDYIKVSLRSVGDFPCNQFASTYFNGGGHKNASGGEFYGSLSEAVAVFEKGLQEFNPNKSEDLGKHA
;
A
#
# COMPACT_ATOMS: atom_id res chain seq x y z
N MET A 1 7.34 -12.23 23.09
CA MET A 1 8.07 -10.96 22.87
C MET A 1 7.70 -10.49 21.49
N ILE A 2 6.92 -9.42 21.38
CA ILE A 2 6.20 -8.93 20.18
C ILE A 2 7.11 -8.66 18.99
N THR A 3 8.38 -8.36 19.21
CA THR A 3 9.26 -7.81 18.18
C THR A 3 10.29 -8.81 17.61
N LYS A 4 10.40 -10.03 18.12
CA LYS A 4 11.44 -11.00 17.71
C LYS A 4 11.22 -11.71 16.35
N ILE A 5 10.41 -11.16 15.46
CA ILE A 5 10.16 -11.73 14.13
C ILE A 5 11.31 -11.39 13.17
N ILE A 6 11.79 -10.14 13.22
CA ILE A 6 12.89 -9.69 12.35
C ILE A 6 14.23 -10.29 12.85
N GLN A 7 15.00 -10.86 11.93
CA GLN A 7 16.30 -11.44 12.21
C GLN A 7 17.26 -10.41 12.80
N GLU A 8 17.95 -10.78 13.89
CA GLU A 8 18.85 -9.87 14.62
C GLU A 8 19.96 -9.28 13.73
N GLU A 9 20.57 -10.11 12.87
CA GLU A 9 21.62 -9.67 11.95
C GLU A 9 21.15 -8.52 11.05
N LYS A 10 19.93 -8.61 10.51
CA LYS A 10 19.35 -7.56 9.65
C LYS A 10 19.13 -6.27 10.44
N ILE A 11 18.62 -6.38 11.68
CA ILE A 11 18.44 -5.23 12.57
C ILE A 11 19.78 -4.56 12.85
N GLN A 12 20.79 -5.32 13.26
CA GLN A 12 22.10 -4.76 13.60
C GLN A 12 22.78 -4.12 12.38
N LYS A 13 22.62 -4.68 11.19
CA LYS A 13 23.14 -4.11 9.96
C LYS A 13 22.45 -2.80 9.60
N ALA A 14 21.11 -2.77 9.66
CA ALA A 14 20.34 -1.54 9.41
C ALA A 14 20.61 -0.47 10.48
N LYS A 15 20.73 -0.85 11.76
CA LYS A 15 21.10 0.04 12.86
C LYS A 15 22.44 0.71 12.60
N LYS A 16 23.47 -0.03 12.17
CA LYS A 16 24.77 0.55 11.79
C LYS A 16 24.66 1.55 10.64
N TYR A 17 23.74 1.32 9.70
CA TYR A 17 23.51 2.28 8.61
C TYR A 17 22.84 3.56 9.14
N VAL A 18 21.86 3.45 10.05
CA VAL A 18 21.26 4.62 10.71
C VAL A 18 22.28 5.39 11.54
N GLU A 19 23.09 4.68 12.33
CA GLU A 19 24.12 5.34 13.19
C GLU A 19 25.15 6.13 12.37
N LYS A 20 25.62 5.55 11.25
CA LYS A 20 26.75 6.10 10.46
C LYS A 20 26.30 7.01 9.31
N GLY A 21 25.08 6.89 8.82
CA GLY A 21 24.56 7.72 7.74
C GLY A 21 24.26 9.13 8.24
N GLU A 22 24.46 10.11 7.37
CA GLU A 22 24.14 11.51 7.60
C GLU A 22 22.96 11.97 6.73
N SER A 23 22.79 11.37 5.53
CA SER A 23 21.71 11.67 4.60
C SER A 23 20.85 10.45 4.34
N PHE A 24 19.51 10.63 4.44
CA PHE A 24 18.52 9.55 4.35
C PHE A 24 17.43 9.90 3.35
N VAL A 25 17.10 8.95 2.49
CA VAL A 25 15.93 9.03 1.64
C VAL A 25 15.03 7.82 1.91
N ILE A 26 13.75 8.09 2.08
CA ILE A 26 12.72 7.08 2.27
C ILE A 26 11.85 7.09 1.02
N VAL A 27 11.77 5.96 0.33
CA VAL A 27 11.02 5.80 -0.92
C VAL A 27 9.88 4.82 -0.68
N ALA A 28 8.68 5.16 -1.19
CA ALA A 28 7.52 4.28 -1.20
C ALA A 28 6.97 4.09 -2.62
N HIS A 29 6.01 3.18 -2.80
CA HIS A 29 5.47 2.79 -4.09
C HIS A 29 4.65 3.87 -4.80
N VAL A 30 4.37 3.65 -6.11
CA VAL A 30 3.47 4.45 -6.95
C VAL A 30 2.04 4.42 -6.40
N SER A 31 1.32 5.54 -6.54
CA SER A 31 -0.02 5.73 -5.95
C SER A 31 -0.03 5.44 -4.44
N PRO A 32 0.78 6.19 -3.65
CA PRO A 32 0.98 5.89 -2.24
C PRO A 32 -0.33 5.89 -1.45
N ASP A 33 -0.56 4.83 -0.74
CA ASP A 33 -1.71 4.66 0.15
C ASP A 33 -1.38 5.02 1.60
N GLY A 34 -2.23 4.63 2.54
CA GLY A 34 -2.04 4.94 3.95
C GLY A 34 -0.88 4.21 4.59
N ASP A 35 -0.54 2.99 4.14
CA ASP A 35 0.61 2.26 4.67
C ASP A 35 1.94 2.77 4.10
N ALA A 36 1.99 3.05 2.80
CA ALA A 36 3.15 3.68 2.18
C ALA A 36 3.52 5.01 2.85
N LEU A 37 2.53 5.87 3.11
CA LEU A 37 2.73 7.14 3.81
C LEU A 37 2.97 6.95 5.31
N GLY A 38 2.23 6.05 5.94
CA GLY A 38 2.32 5.78 7.38
C GLY A 38 3.68 5.24 7.79
N SER A 39 4.18 4.26 7.06
CA SER A 39 5.51 3.69 7.27
C SER A 39 6.61 4.71 6.98
N SER A 40 6.51 5.45 5.87
CA SER A 40 7.51 6.43 5.46
C SER A 40 7.60 7.61 6.43
N LEU A 41 6.49 8.22 6.78
CA LEU A 41 6.44 9.35 7.71
C LEU A 41 6.72 8.90 9.15
N GLY A 42 6.31 7.68 9.53
CA GLY A 42 6.65 7.09 10.81
C GLY A 42 8.16 6.93 10.99
N LEU A 43 8.86 6.41 9.96
CA LEU A 43 10.31 6.30 9.96
C LEU A 43 10.98 7.68 9.89
N TYR A 44 10.46 8.62 9.11
CA TYR A 44 10.94 9.99 9.03
C TYR A 44 10.97 10.66 10.42
N HIS A 45 9.85 10.65 11.14
CA HIS A 45 9.78 11.24 12.48
C HIS A 45 10.66 10.53 13.50
N PHE A 46 10.81 9.23 13.38
CA PHE A 46 11.75 8.48 14.21
C PHE A 46 13.21 8.89 13.96
N LEU A 47 13.63 8.96 12.69
CA LEU A 47 15.00 9.38 12.34
C LEU A 47 15.28 10.81 12.77
N SER A 48 14.32 11.72 12.62
CA SER A 48 14.42 13.10 13.13
C SER A 48 14.57 13.12 14.65
N ALA A 49 13.78 12.34 15.39
CA ALA A 49 13.90 12.22 16.85
C ALA A 49 15.20 11.55 17.28
N TYR A 50 15.81 10.74 16.43
CA TYR A 50 17.14 10.16 16.65
C TYR A 50 18.28 11.17 16.39
N GLY A 51 17.97 12.39 15.92
CA GLY A 51 18.94 13.44 15.63
C GLY A 51 19.49 13.41 14.20
N LYS A 52 18.71 12.88 13.24
CA LYS A 52 19.05 12.94 11.81
C LYS A 52 18.31 14.09 11.15
N ASP A 53 19.02 15.13 10.75
CA ASP A 53 18.43 16.37 10.20
C ASP A 53 18.22 16.29 8.68
N ASN A 54 18.98 15.45 7.97
CA ASN A 54 18.91 15.31 6.52
C ASN A 54 18.12 14.03 6.14
N VAL A 55 16.80 14.09 6.29
CA VAL A 55 15.88 13.00 5.96
C VAL A 55 14.82 13.52 5.00
N ALA A 56 14.62 12.84 3.88
CA ALA A 56 13.57 13.16 2.92
C ALA A 56 12.69 11.93 2.63
N VAL A 57 11.38 12.16 2.48
CA VAL A 57 10.43 11.16 1.96
C VAL A 57 10.16 11.49 0.50
N VAL A 58 10.34 10.53 -0.39
CA VAL A 58 10.17 10.68 -1.85
C VAL A 58 9.17 9.63 -2.33
N VAL A 59 8.16 10.08 -3.07
CA VAL A 59 7.16 9.20 -3.69
C VAL A 59 7.06 9.47 -5.19
N PRO A 60 6.72 8.45 -6.02
CA PRO A 60 6.66 8.61 -7.47
C PRO A 60 5.65 9.66 -7.93
N ASN A 61 4.43 9.63 -7.39
CA ASN A 61 3.32 10.49 -7.79
C ASN A 61 2.50 10.98 -6.58
N ALA A 62 1.46 11.79 -6.87
CA ALA A 62 0.63 12.36 -5.81
C ALA A 62 -0.18 11.28 -5.07
N PHE A 63 -0.32 11.48 -3.77
CA PHE A 63 -1.16 10.67 -2.88
C PHE A 63 -2.51 11.35 -2.61
N PRO A 64 -3.53 10.61 -2.15
CA PRO A 64 -4.85 11.15 -1.83
C PRO A 64 -4.80 12.32 -0.86
N SER A 65 -5.59 13.37 -1.15
CA SER A 65 -5.57 14.63 -0.40
C SER A 65 -5.96 14.47 1.07
N PHE A 66 -6.74 13.45 1.40
CA PHE A 66 -7.16 13.15 2.76
C PHE A 66 -6.04 12.60 3.67
N TYR A 67 -4.83 12.36 3.13
CA TYR A 67 -3.63 12.08 3.95
C TYR A 67 -2.79 13.32 4.24
N ARG A 68 -3.09 14.48 3.65
CA ARG A 68 -2.29 15.71 3.85
C ARG A 68 -2.21 16.20 5.29
N TRP A 69 -3.11 15.77 6.16
CA TRP A 69 -3.09 16.09 7.59
C TRP A 69 -2.02 15.33 8.38
N MET A 70 -1.47 14.26 7.82
CA MET A 70 -0.44 13.47 8.49
C MET A 70 0.79 14.33 8.76
N PRO A 71 1.37 14.25 9.97
CA PRO A 71 2.60 14.98 10.28
C PRO A 71 3.68 14.71 9.23
N GLY A 72 4.30 15.75 8.68
CA GLY A 72 5.33 15.66 7.65
C GLY A 72 4.80 15.47 6.21
N ALA A 73 3.51 15.20 5.99
CA ALA A 73 2.97 14.92 4.65
C ALA A 73 3.13 16.09 3.65
N LYS A 74 3.19 17.34 4.13
CA LYS A 74 3.39 18.53 3.29
C LYS A 74 4.81 18.62 2.71
N ASP A 75 5.77 17.96 3.36
CA ASP A 75 7.20 18.01 3.01
C ASP A 75 7.61 16.80 2.14
N VAL A 76 6.67 15.89 1.84
CA VAL A 76 6.90 14.75 0.94
C VAL A 76 7.19 15.23 -0.47
N VAL A 77 8.33 14.82 -1.00
CA VAL A 77 8.76 15.13 -2.37
C VAL A 77 8.05 14.21 -3.35
N ILE A 78 7.28 14.80 -4.26
CA ILE A 78 6.58 14.08 -5.32
C ILE A 78 7.43 14.15 -6.57
N HIS A 79 7.97 13.02 -7.03
CA HIS A 79 8.87 12.95 -8.18
C HIS A 79 8.25 13.53 -9.45
N GLU A 80 6.98 13.21 -9.77
CA GLU A 80 6.30 13.78 -10.95
C GLU A 80 6.32 15.31 -10.98
N LYS A 81 6.37 15.97 -9.82
CA LYS A 81 6.40 17.45 -9.72
C LYS A 81 7.81 18.01 -9.68
N TYR A 82 8.74 17.28 -9.08
CA TYR A 82 10.12 17.74 -8.84
C TYR A 82 11.12 16.64 -9.16
N PRO A 83 11.21 16.17 -10.44
CA PRO A 83 12.01 15.00 -10.80
C PRO A 83 13.48 15.19 -10.50
N ASP A 84 14.11 16.29 -10.97
CA ASP A 84 15.53 16.54 -10.77
C ASP A 84 15.92 16.64 -9.29
N PHE A 85 15.05 17.24 -8.48
CA PHE A 85 15.27 17.37 -7.05
C PHE A 85 15.16 16.01 -6.34
N ALA A 86 14.15 15.21 -6.66
CA ALA A 86 13.99 13.88 -6.10
C ALA A 86 15.18 12.96 -6.46
N GLU A 87 15.58 12.96 -7.72
CA GLU A 87 16.72 12.16 -8.20
C GLU A 87 18.04 12.59 -7.56
N LYS A 88 18.23 13.91 -7.36
CA LYS A 88 19.38 14.44 -6.65
C LYS A 88 19.43 13.94 -5.20
N LEU A 89 18.31 14.01 -4.47
CA LEU A 89 18.23 13.49 -3.10
C LEU A 89 18.60 12.01 -3.03
N ILE A 90 18.07 11.18 -3.95
CA ILE A 90 18.36 9.74 -4.01
C ILE A 90 19.84 9.48 -4.31
N LYS A 91 20.43 10.25 -5.22
CA LYS A 91 21.83 10.12 -5.61
C LYS A 91 22.79 10.46 -4.46
N GLU A 92 22.46 11.48 -3.66
CA GLU A 92 23.29 12.00 -2.56
C GLU A 92 23.06 11.28 -1.23
N ALA A 93 22.09 10.34 -1.16
CA ALA A 93 21.76 9.64 0.07
C ALA A 93 22.80 8.61 0.48
N ASP A 94 23.23 8.62 1.75
CA ASP A 94 24.02 7.54 2.36
C ASP A 94 23.20 6.27 2.55
N VAL A 95 21.91 6.45 2.90
CA VAL A 95 20.98 5.36 3.17
C VAL A 95 19.64 5.61 2.48
N ILE A 96 19.16 4.61 1.76
CA ILE A 96 17.85 4.62 1.13
C ILE A 96 16.99 3.53 1.77
N PHE A 97 15.89 3.94 2.40
CA PHE A 97 14.87 3.03 2.87
C PHE A 97 13.82 2.82 1.77
N CYS A 98 13.63 1.57 1.37
CA CYS A 98 12.63 1.13 0.41
C CYS A 98 11.47 0.54 1.19
N LEU A 99 10.36 1.28 1.32
CA LEU A 99 9.25 0.94 2.18
C LEU A 99 8.00 0.60 1.37
N ASP A 100 7.34 -0.47 1.77
CA ASP A 100 6.05 -0.90 1.24
C ASP A 100 6.08 -1.24 -0.26
N PHE A 101 7.22 -1.73 -0.74
CA PHE A 101 7.35 -2.33 -2.05
C PHE A 101 8.44 -3.39 -2.08
N ASN A 102 8.17 -4.45 -2.84
CA ASN A 102 9.01 -5.65 -2.95
C ASN A 102 9.99 -5.62 -4.14
N GLU A 103 9.79 -4.76 -5.13
CA GLU A 103 10.58 -4.71 -6.36
C GLU A 103 10.63 -3.30 -6.97
N PRO A 104 11.71 -2.95 -7.71
CA PRO A 104 11.88 -1.59 -8.26
C PRO A 104 10.78 -1.14 -9.22
N LYS A 105 10.11 -2.05 -9.93
CA LYS A 105 9.02 -1.66 -10.85
C LYS A 105 7.87 -0.96 -10.14
N ARG A 106 7.67 -1.18 -8.83
CA ARG A 106 6.64 -0.55 -8.02
C ARG A 106 6.87 0.94 -7.77
N ILE A 107 8.04 1.45 -8.07
CA ILE A 107 8.40 2.87 -7.98
C ILE A 107 8.60 3.53 -9.35
N GLU A 108 8.26 2.81 -10.44
CA GLU A 108 8.22 3.28 -11.83
C GLU A 108 9.42 4.17 -12.22
N LYS A 109 9.17 5.45 -12.55
CA LYS A 109 10.19 6.41 -12.99
C LYS A 109 11.28 6.70 -11.97
N LEU A 110 11.07 6.39 -10.67
CA LEU A 110 12.11 6.47 -9.64
C LEU A 110 13.08 5.28 -9.67
N ALA A 111 12.70 4.15 -10.25
CA ALA A 111 13.49 2.93 -10.22
C ALA A 111 14.91 3.10 -10.77
N PRO A 112 15.15 3.79 -11.90
CA PRO A 112 16.52 4.03 -12.41
C PRO A 112 17.39 4.77 -11.40
N ALA A 113 16.89 5.83 -10.76
CA ALA A 113 17.64 6.62 -9.79
C ALA A 113 17.99 5.81 -8.54
N VAL A 114 17.01 5.06 -7.99
CA VAL A 114 17.22 4.18 -6.83
C VAL A 114 18.22 3.07 -7.16
N ASN A 115 18.13 2.44 -8.33
CA ASN A 115 19.04 1.37 -8.72
C ASN A 115 20.47 1.87 -8.92
N ALA A 116 20.64 3.06 -9.52
CA ALA A 116 21.94 3.66 -9.81
C ALA A 116 22.61 4.26 -8.57
N SER A 117 21.87 4.54 -7.50
CA SER A 117 22.44 5.12 -6.28
C SER A 117 23.39 4.16 -5.57
N GLU A 118 24.53 4.70 -5.11
CA GLU A 118 25.51 3.98 -4.27
C GLU A 118 25.09 3.90 -2.79
N GLY A 119 24.04 4.62 -2.40
CA GLY A 119 23.47 4.60 -1.06
C GLY A 119 23.09 3.18 -0.61
N ARG A 120 23.25 2.94 0.70
CA ARG A 120 22.93 1.62 1.29
C ARG A 120 21.43 1.41 1.33
N LYS A 121 20.92 0.53 0.49
CA LYS A 121 19.49 0.23 0.37
C LYS A 121 19.04 -0.74 1.46
N VAL A 122 17.97 -0.38 2.17
CA VAL A 122 17.31 -1.17 3.22
C VAL A 122 15.83 -1.30 2.85
N MET A 123 15.38 -2.50 2.55
CA MET A 123 13.95 -2.80 2.33
C MET A 123 13.28 -3.16 3.65
N ILE A 124 12.14 -2.55 3.92
CA ILE A 124 11.18 -2.99 4.96
C ILE A 124 9.82 -3.07 4.28
N ASP A 125 9.26 -4.28 4.20
CA ASP A 125 8.12 -4.57 3.35
C ASP A 125 7.36 -5.81 3.83
N HIS A 126 6.08 -5.92 3.48
CA HIS A 126 5.26 -7.10 3.77
C HIS A 126 4.65 -7.75 2.52
N HIS A 127 5.08 -7.36 1.32
CA HIS A 127 4.65 -7.99 0.09
C HIS A 127 5.38 -9.32 -0.18
N LEU A 128 4.75 -10.17 -0.99
CA LEU A 128 5.32 -11.46 -1.43
C LEU A 128 6.45 -11.25 -2.44
N ASN A 129 7.37 -12.22 -2.51
CA ASN A 129 8.40 -12.31 -3.55
C ASN A 129 9.31 -11.07 -3.65
N PRO A 130 10.04 -10.70 -2.60
CA PRO A 130 10.95 -9.55 -2.64
C PRO A 130 12.09 -9.78 -3.63
N ALA A 131 12.37 -8.77 -4.47
CA ALA A 131 13.52 -8.77 -5.37
C ALA A 131 14.83 -8.51 -4.61
N ASP A 132 15.94 -9.03 -5.13
CA ASP A 132 17.28 -8.88 -4.54
C ASP A 132 17.98 -7.61 -5.09
N PHE A 133 17.59 -6.42 -4.60
CA PHE A 133 18.21 -5.15 -4.95
C PHE A 133 18.67 -4.34 -3.73
N CYS A 134 18.38 -4.81 -2.52
CA CYS A 134 18.71 -4.15 -1.27
C CYS A 134 19.80 -4.90 -0.49
N ARG A 135 20.69 -4.15 0.17
CA ARG A 135 21.73 -4.73 1.03
C ARG A 135 21.19 -5.36 2.32
N VAL A 136 20.01 -4.93 2.74
CA VAL A 136 19.25 -5.49 3.85
C VAL A 136 17.81 -5.59 3.40
N THR A 137 17.25 -6.79 3.44
CA THR A 137 15.86 -7.07 3.08
C THR A 137 15.12 -7.62 4.29
N MET A 138 14.19 -6.83 4.82
CA MET A 138 13.26 -7.22 5.88
C MET A 138 11.86 -7.29 5.26
N SER A 139 11.53 -8.40 4.61
CA SER A 139 10.24 -8.67 3.99
C SER A 139 9.56 -9.81 4.75
N TYR A 140 8.34 -9.55 5.25
CA TYR A 140 7.58 -10.45 6.11
C TYR A 140 6.08 -10.39 5.75
N PRO A 141 5.65 -11.18 4.76
CA PRO A 141 4.26 -11.15 4.25
C PRO A 141 3.18 -11.51 5.27
N GLU A 142 3.57 -12.12 6.38
CA GLU A 142 2.66 -12.43 7.49
C GLU A 142 2.37 -11.24 8.41
N MET A 143 3.02 -10.10 8.20
CA MET A 143 2.73 -8.87 8.95
C MET A 143 1.51 -8.16 8.36
N SER A 144 0.81 -7.42 9.21
CA SER A 144 -0.41 -6.73 8.81
C SER A 144 -0.15 -5.53 7.89
N SER A 145 1.04 -4.94 7.97
CA SER A 145 1.43 -3.74 7.22
C SER A 145 2.92 -3.46 7.33
N THR A 146 3.46 -2.68 6.42
CA THR A 146 4.82 -2.13 6.54
C THR A 146 4.94 -1.17 7.73
N SER A 147 3.89 -0.46 8.09
CA SER A 147 3.84 0.38 9.30
C SER A 147 4.01 -0.44 10.58
N GLU A 148 3.41 -1.63 10.68
CA GLU A 148 3.69 -2.58 11.77
C GLU A 148 5.18 -2.95 11.79
N MET A 149 5.78 -3.19 10.64
CA MET A 149 7.20 -3.51 10.51
C MET A 149 8.09 -2.36 11.00
N ILE A 150 7.75 -1.10 10.70
CA ILE A 150 8.48 0.08 11.19
C ILE A 150 8.41 0.16 12.71
N PHE A 151 7.24 -0.04 13.33
CA PHE A 151 7.14 -0.10 14.79
C PHE A 151 8.08 -1.17 15.38
N ARG A 152 8.04 -2.37 14.81
CA ARG A 152 8.88 -3.50 15.27
C ARG A 152 10.36 -3.20 15.07
N PHE A 153 10.74 -2.58 13.95
CA PHE A 153 12.12 -2.17 13.66
C PHE A 153 12.64 -1.18 14.71
N ILE A 154 11.89 -0.12 15.03
CA ILE A 154 12.24 0.86 16.06
C ILE A 154 12.44 0.20 17.42
N CYS A 155 11.51 -0.68 17.81
CA CYS A 155 11.62 -1.44 19.07
C CYS A 155 12.86 -2.34 19.11
N ARG A 156 13.20 -3.01 17.98
CA ARG A 156 14.36 -3.90 17.89
C ARG A 156 15.68 -3.14 17.87
N MET A 157 15.69 -1.90 17.41
CA MET A 157 16.86 -1.03 17.57
C MET A 157 17.10 -0.61 19.02
N GLY A 158 16.17 -0.91 19.94
CA GLY A 158 16.21 -0.50 21.34
C GLY A 158 15.84 0.98 21.57
N MET A 159 15.09 1.58 20.64
CA MET A 159 14.85 3.03 20.58
C MET A 159 13.36 3.40 20.68
N PHE A 160 12.56 2.56 21.33
CA PHE A 160 11.11 2.80 21.50
C PHE A 160 10.79 4.14 22.17
N ASP A 161 11.64 4.62 23.05
CA ASP A 161 11.44 5.91 23.74
C ASP A 161 11.49 7.11 22.79
N LEU A 162 12.20 7.00 21.68
CA LEU A 162 12.28 8.01 20.63
C LEU A 162 11.03 8.06 19.71
N LEU A 163 10.17 7.06 19.79
CA LEU A 163 8.91 7.03 19.06
C LEU A 163 7.98 8.10 19.67
N ASN A 164 7.92 9.26 19.03
CA ASN A 164 7.10 10.38 19.45
C ASN A 164 5.65 10.25 18.95
N ARG A 165 4.79 11.21 19.32
CA ARG A 165 3.37 11.24 18.96
C ARG A 165 3.15 11.26 17.43
N ASP A 166 3.97 12.01 16.70
CA ASP A 166 3.82 12.17 15.25
C ASP A 166 4.18 10.89 14.51
N ALA A 167 5.28 10.24 14.89
CA ALA A 167 5.63 8.91 14.39
C ALA A 167 4.54 7.88 14.71
N ALA A 168 4.01 7.91 15.93
CA ALA A 168 2.94 7.00 16.35
C ALA A 168 1.65 7.22 15.56
N ALA A 169 1.27 8.47 15.26
CA ALA A 169 0.09 8.79 14.44
C ALA A 169 0.24 8.28 13.01
N CYS A 170 1.42 8.45 12.41
CA CYS A 170 1.72 7.95 11.07
C CYS A 170 1.67 6.41 11.02
N ILE A 171 2.38 5.73 11.93
CA ILE A 171 2.40 4.26 12.02
C ILE A 171 0.99 3.70 12.25
N TYR A 172 0.22 4.29 13.18
CA TYR A 172 -1.17 3.87 13.43
C TYR A 172 -2.03 4.03 12.17
N THR A 173 -1.86 5.12 11.42
CA THR A 173 -2.61 5.36 10.18
C THR A 173 -2.34 4.27 9.16
N GLY A 174 -1.09 3.91 8.93
CA GLY A 174 -0.73 2.83 8.00
C GLY A 174 -1.29 1.48 8.45
N MET A 175 -1.11 1.09 9.70
CA MET A 175 -1.69 -0.15 10.24
C MET A 175 -3.22 -0.19 10.10
N MET A 176 -3.91 0.93 10.38
CA MET A 176 -5.35 1.04 10.29
C MET A 176 -5.83 0.90 8.84
N THR A 177 -5.19 1.57 7.90
CA THR A 177 -5.64 1.58 6.50
C THR A 177 -5.43 0.23 5.84
N ASP A 178 -4.27 -0.40 6.03
CA ASP A 178 -3.93 -1.67 5.38
C ASP A 178 -4.68 -2.87 5.96
N THR A 179 -5.23 -2.73 7.16
CA THR A 179 -6.11 -3.73 7.79
C THR A 179 -7.60 -3.41 7.66
N GLY A 180 -7.98 -2.42 6.83
CA GLY A 180 -9.37 -1.98 6.69
C GLY A 180 -9.99 -1.63 8.04
N SER A 181 -9.32 -0.80 8.83
CA SER A 181 -9.71 -0.44 10.19
C SER A 181 -9.76 -1.65 11.13
N PHE A 182 -8.78 -2.55 11.01
CA PHE A 182 -8.65 -3.79 11.80
C PHE A 182 -9.78 -4.80 11.59
N THR A 183 -10.34 -4.85 10.39
CA THR A 183 -11.39 -5.82 10.02
C THR A 183 -10.84 -7.05 9.30
N TYR A 184 -9.65 -6.98 8.72
CA TYR A 184 -8.97 -8.11 8.08
C TYR A 184 -7.46 -8.08 8.37
N ASN A 185 -6.79 -9.22 8.17
CA ASN A 185 -5.36 -9.42 8.43
C ASN A 185 -4.89 -8.91 9.81
N SER A 186 -5.78 -8.89 10.80
CA SER A 186 -5.55 -8.27 12.12
C SER A 186 -5.89 -9.18 13.31
N ASN A 187 -6.03 -10.49 13.12
CA ASN A 187 -6.38 -11.43 14.19
C ASN A 187 -5.23 -11.78 15.16
N LYS A 188 -4.03 -11.21 14.97
CA LYS A 188 -2.88 -11.44 15.85
C LYS A 188 -2.95 -10.52 17.08
N PRO A 189 -2.88 -11.04 18.31
CA PRO A 189 -2.91 -10.22 19.55
C PRO A 189 -1.83 -9.14 19.60
N GLU A 190 -0.69 -9.40 18.96
CA GLU A 190 0.44 -8.46 18.89
C GLU A 190 0.07 -7.15 18.23
N ILE A 191 -0.81 -7.15 17.24
CA ILE A 191 -1.30 -5.94 16.55
C ILE A 191 -1.97 -5.01 17.56
N TYR A 192 -2.86 -5.55 18.39
CA TYR A 192 -3.58 -4.76 19.40
C TYR A 192 -2.67 -4.30 20.53
N THR A 193 -1.63 -5.06 20.83
CA THR A 193 -0.60 -4.60 21.77
C THR A 193 0.18 -3.42 21.19
N ILE A 194 0.56 -3.48 19.91
CA ILE A 194 1.21 -2.36 19.22
C ILE A 194 0.28 -1.14 19.21
N VAL A 195 -0.98 -1.32 18.84
CA VAL A 195 -1.99 -0.24 18.87
C VAL A 195 -2.09 0.39 20.26
N SER A 196 -2.11 -0.43 21.33
CA SER A 196 -2.10 0.06 22.71
C SER A 196 -0.87 0.92 23.01
N GLU A 197 0.31 0.50 22.59
CA GLU A 197 1.54 1.28 22.77
C GLU A 197 1.54 2.59 21.97
N LEU A 198 1.00 2.59 20.75
CA LEU A 198 0.85 3.80 19.94
C LEU A 198 -0.13 4.79 20.60
N ILE A 199 -1.25 4.31 21.16
CA ILE A 199 -2.20 5.15 21.92
C ILE A 199 -1.53 5.79 23.14
N LYS A 200 -0.69 5.05 23.87
CA LYS A 200 0.09 5.59 25.00
C LYS A 200 1.02 6.75 24.59
N LYS A 201 1.41 6.83 23.33
CA LYS A 201 2.18 7.97 22.79
C LYS A 201 1.32 9.24 22.58
N GLY A 202 0.03 9.19 22.92
CA GLY A 202 -0.87 10.34 22.95
C GLY A 202 -1.58 10.62 21.62
N ILE A 203 -1.70 9.63 20.72
CA ILE A 203 -2.51 9.77 19.51
C ILE A 203 -4.01 9.75 19.84
N ASP A 204 -4.79 10.45 19.04
CA ASP A 204 -6.25 10.33 19.01
C ASP A 204 -6.66 9.44 17.82
N LYS A 205 -6.85 8.15 18.09
CA LYS A 205 -7.19 7.16 17.06
C LYS A 205 -8.55 7.43 16.41
N ASP A 206 -9.50 8.00 17.16
CA ASP A 206 -10.85 8.31 16.66
C ASP A 206 -10.80 9.50 15.70
N LEU A 207 -9.99 10.51 16.03
CA LEU A 207 -9.71 11.62 15.11
C LEU A 207 -9.00 11.14 13.85
N ILE A 208 -8.00 10.24 13.97
CA ILE A 208 -7.31 9.66 12.83
C ILE A 208 -8.29 8.91 11.93
N TYR A 209 -9.14 8.05 12.52
CA TYR A 209 -10.18 7.34 11.78
C TYR A 209 -11.09 8.29 11.01
N ARG A 210 -11.58 9.35 11.67
CA ARG A 210 -12.44 10.36 11.02
C ARG A 210 -11.72 11.06 9.85
N LYS A 211 -10.44 11.42 10.03
CA LYS A 211 -9.66 12.10 8.99
C LYS A 211 -9.37 11.24 7.77
N VAL A 212 -9.42 9.94 7.89
CA VAL A 212 -9.22 9.00 6.78
C VAL A 212 -10.56 8.54 6.18
N ASN A 213 -11.53 8.19 7.04
CA ASN A 213 -12.73 7.48 6.60
C ASN A 213 -14.01 8.36 6.57
N GLN A 214 -13.98 9.58 7.15
CA GLN A 214 -15.15 10.47 7.23
C GLN A 214 -14.90 11.84 6.59
N VAL A 215 -14.09 11.89 5.55
CA VAL A 215 -13.76 13.09 4.77
C VAL A 215 -14.28 13.02 3.34
N TYR A 216 -15.27 12.18 3.12
CA TYR A 216 -15.84 11.97 1.79
C TYR A 216 -16.58 13.22 1.31
N SER A 217 -16.34 13.59 0.06
CA SER A 217 -17.12 14.63 -0.61
C SER A 217 -18.57 14.16 -0.85
N GLU A 218 -19.50 15.10 -1.00
CA GLU A 218 -20.87 14.78 -1.42
C GLU A 218 -20.84 14.02 -2.76
N CYS A 219 -19.99 14.45 -3.70
CA CYS A 219 -19.83 13.82 -5.01
C CYS A 219 -19.42 12.34 -4.88
N ARG A 220 -18.45 12.03 -4.00
CA ARG A 220 -18.05 10.64 -3.72
C ARG A 220 -19.21 9.81 -3.17
N LEU A 221 -19.97 10.33 -2.20
CA LEU A 221 -21.10 9.59 -1.63
C LEU A 221 -22.22 9.38 -2.65
N ARG A 222 -22.50 10.37 -3.50
CA ARG A 222 -23.46 10.22 -4.60
C ARG A 222 -22.98 9.21 -5.64
N MET A 223 -21.69 9.24 -6.00
CA MET A 223 -21.08 8.25 -6.89
C MET A 223 -21.13 6.84 -6.28
N MET A 224 -20.87 6.69 -4.99
CA MET A 224 -21.00 5.42 -4.28
C MET A 224 -22.44 4.89 -4.35
N GLY A 225 -23.43 5.73 -4.09
CA GLY A 225 -24.86 5.33 -4.26
C GLY A 225 -25.17 4.90 -5.67
N TYR A 226 -24.69 5.63 -6.68
CA TYR A 226 -24.87 5.30 -8.10
C TYR A 226 -24.24 3.95 -8.46
N VAL A 227 -23.00 3.68 -8.07
CA VAL A 227 -22.34 2.41 -8.41
C VAL A 227 -23.01 1.22 -7.73
N LEU A 228 -23.50 1.37 -6.51
CA LEU A 228 -24.20 0.30 -5.79
C LEU A 228 -25.56 -0.01 -6.40
N TYR A 229 -26.31 1.01 -6.81
CA TYR A 229 -27.64 0.84 -7.33
C TYR A 229 -27.69 0.51 -8.84
N GLU A 230 -26.92 1.24 -9.66
CA GLU A 230 -27.00 1.15 -11.11
C GLU A 230 -25.92 0.28 -11.75
N LYS A 231 -24.74 0.19 -11.15
CA LYS A 231 -23.55 -0.38 -11.81
C LYS A 231 -23.11 -1.73 -11.27
N MET A 232 -23.48 -2.04 -10.03
CA MET A 232 -23.10 -3.31 -9.42
C MET A 232 -23.87 -4.47 -10.05
N ARG A 233 -23.11 -5.47 -10.51
CA ARG A 233 -23.65 -6.76 -10.99
C ARG A 233 -23.18 -7.86 -10.06
N VAL A 234 -24.09 -8.73 -9.66
CA VAL A 234 -23.78 -9.90 -8.82
C VAL A 234 -23.89 -11.16 -9.66
N TYR A 235 -22.94 -12.06 -9.49
CA TYR A 235 -22.84 -13.38 -10.14
C TYR A 235 -22.94 -14.45 -9.05
N PRO A 236 -24.17 -14.86 -8.67
CA PRO A 236 -24.38 -15.71 -7.50
C PRO A 236 -23.70 -17.08 -7.60
N GLU A 237 -23.71 -17.69 -8.79
CA GLU A 237 -23.10 -19.01 -9.01
C GLU A 237 -21.59 -19.01 -8.83
N GLN A 238 -20.92 -17.88 -9.15
CA GLN A 238 -19.48 -17.69 -9.00
C GLN A 238 -19.11 -16.97 -7.68
N GLN A 239 -20.10 -16.64 -6.85
CA GLN A 239 -19.94 -15.88 -5.61
C GLN A 239 -19.14 -14.57 -5.83
N ALA A 240 -19.38 -13.91 -6.97
CA ALA A 240 -18.62 -12.76 -7.42
C ALA A 240 -19.52 -11.54 -7.65
N ALA A 241 -18.89 -10.37 -7.63
CA ALA A 241 -19.52 -9.11 -8.00
C ALA A 241 -18.58 -8.23 -8.83
N LEU A 242 -19.18 -7.43 -9.70
CA LEU A 242 -18.51 -6.47 -10.56
C LEU A 242 -19.12 -5.08 -10.38
N ILE A 243 -18.27 -4.07 -10.26
CA ILE A 243 -18.62 -2.65 -10.39
C ILE A 243 -17.85 -2.08 -11.58
N THR A 244 -18.49 -1.24 -12.38
CA THR A 244 -17.84 -0.54 -13.48
C THR A 244 -18.10 0.96 -13.41
N LEU A 245 -17.10 1.77 -13.80
CA LEU A 245 -17.25 3.20 -14.01
C LEU A 245 -16.53 3.64 -15.30
N SER A 246 -17.27 4.32 -16.17
CA SER A 246 -16.70 4.99 -17.35
C SER A 246 -16.11 6.34 -16.98
N LYS A 247 -15.30 6.89 -17.89
CA LYS A 247 -14.76 8.25 -17.75
C LYS A 247 -15.88 9.31 -17.70
N GLU A 248 -16.91 9.18 -18.53
CA GLU A 248 -18.08 10.06 -18.53
C GLU A 248 -18.80 10.05 -17.17
N GLU A 249 -18.96 8.87 -16.57
CA GLU A 249 -19.57 8.72 -15.25
C GLU A 249 -18.70 9.34 -14.16
N LEU A 250 -17.38 9.18 -14.22
CA LEU A 250 -16.43 9.83 -13.32
C LEU A 250 -16.52 11.37 -13.43
N ASP A 251 -16.55 11.91 -14.64
CA ASP A 251 -16.67 13.35 -14.89
C ASP A 251 -18.01 13.89 -14.38
N ARG A 252 -19.11 13.15 -14.57
CA ARG A 252 -20.45 13.48 -14.04
C ARG A 252 -20.43 13.67 -12.52
N PHE A 253 -19.66 12.87 -11.79
CA PHE A 253 -19.52 12.96 -10.33
C PHE A 253 -18.35 13.83 -9.88
N GLN A 254 -17.72 14.61 -10.77
CA GLN A 254 -16.57 15.47 -10.47
C GLN A 254 -15.46 14.72 -9.72
N TYR A 255 -15.18 13.49 -10.20
CA TYR A 255 -14.22 12.58 -9.57
C TYR A 255 -12.89 13.27 -9.25
N GLN A 256 -12.40 13.04 -8.04
CA GLN A 256 -11.05 13.40 -7.61
C GLN A 256 -10.26 12.12 -7.30
N ALA A 257 -8.94 12.19 -7.48
CA ALA A 257 -8.07 11.04 -7.15
C ALA A 257 -8.31 10.57 -5.71
N GLY A 258 -8.62 9.28 -5.56
CA GLY A 258 -8.98 8.67 -4.27
C GLY A 258 -10.50 8.50 -4.02
N ASP A 259 -11.38 9.16 -4.78
CA ASP A 259 -12.83 9.07 -4.56
C ASP A 259 -13.42 7.68 -4.78
N THR A 260 -12.76 6.81 -5.53
CA THR A 260 -13.18 5.42 -5.74
C THR A 260 -12.47 4.42 -4.85
N GLU A 261 -11.61 4.88 -3.94
CA GLU A 261 -10.91 4.00 -3.01
C GLU A 261 -11.91 3.25 -2.10
N GLY A 262 -11.73 1.95 -1.99
CA GLY A 262 -12.61 1.08 -1.20
C GLY A 262 -13.90 0.64 -1.90
N PHE A 263 -14.26 1.17 -3.07
CA PHE A 263 -15.49 0.75 -3.78
C PHE A 263 -15.50 -0.75 -4.10
N VAL A 264 -14.34 -1.29 -4.44
CA VAL A 264 -14.19 -2.74 -4.69
C VAL A 264 -14.52 -3.62 -3.47
N ASN A 265 -14.47 -3.08 -2.25
CA ASN A 265 -14.78 -3.83 -1.04
C ASN A 265 -16.29 -3.89 -0.74
N LEU A 266 -17.07 -2.95 -1.28
CA LEU A 266 -18.48 -2.81 -0.95
C LEU A 266 -19.30 -4.08 -1.23
N PRO A 267 -19.13 -4.75 -2.39
CA PRO A 267 -19.89 -5.97 -2.70
C PRO A 267 -19.57 -7.16 -1.79
N LEU A 268 -18.39 -7.19 -1.16
CA LEU A 268 -18.01 -8.25 -0.21
C LEU A 268 -18.86 -8.24 1.07
N SER A 269 -19.69 -7.21 1.27
CA SER A 269 -20.69 -7.15 2.34
C SER A 269 -21.97 -7.93 2.01
N ILE A 270 -22.12 -8.39 0.77
CA ILE A 270 -23.25 -9.21 0.36
C ILE A 270 -22.98 -10.66 0.80
N GLU A 271 -23.97 -11.29 1.45
CA GLU A 271 -23.88 -12.70 1.81
C GLU A 271 -23.60 -13.54 0.56
N ASN A 272 -22.67 -14.48 0.67
CA ASN A 272 -22.22 -15.36 -0.42
C ASN A 272 -21.47 -14.66 -1.59
N VAL A 273 -21.01 -13.42 -1.44
CA VAL A 273 -20.05 -12.82 -2.36
C VAL A 273 -18.65 -12.90 -1.74
N SER A 274 -17.77 -13.67 -2.36
CA SER A 274 -16.38 -13.87 -1.89
C SER A 274 -15.33 -13.23 -2.79
N PHE A 275 -15.71 -12.77 -3.99
CA PHE A 275 -14.83 -12.13 -4.95
C PHE A 275 -15.49 -10.87 -5.53
N SER A 276 -14.79 -9.76 -5.53
CA SER A 276 -15.27 -8.49 -6.06
C SER A 276 -14.23 -7.84 -6.96
N VAL A 277 -14.70 -7.31 -8.08
CA VAL A 277 -13.89 -6.61 -9.06
C VAL A 277 -14.50 -5.23 -9.35
N PHE A 278 -13.63 -4.23 -9.38
CA PHE A 278 -13.96 -2.87 -9.79
C PHE A 278 -13.13 -2.50 -11.01
N ILE A 279 -13.80 -2.23 -12.12
CA ILE A 279 -13.21 -1.86 -13.41
C ILE A 279 -13.54 -0.40 -13.70
N ARG A 280 -12.52 0.41 -13.91
CA ARG A 280 -12.67 1.85 -14.12
C ARG A 280 -11.84 2.32 -15.29
N GLU A 281 -12.43 3.17 -16.14
CA GLU A 281 -11.66 3.92 -17.13
C GLU A 281 -10.71 4.92 -16.44
N ASP A 282 -9.46 4.91 -16.84
CA ASP A 282 -8.46 5.94 -16.53
C ASP A 282 -8.05 6.66 -17.82
N SER A 283 -7.08 7.58 -17.79
CA SER A 283 -6.71 8.37 -18.96
C SER A 283 -6.19 7.50 -20.13
N ASP A 284 -5.37 6.51 -19.83
CA ASP A 284 -4.62 5.77 -20.86
C ASP A 284 -4.89 4.25 -20.84
N TYR A 285 -5.57 3.75 -19.82
CA TYR A 285 -5.85 2.34 -19.62
C TYR A 285 -7.10 2.14 -18.74
N ILE A 286 -7.55 0.92 -18.66
CA ILE A 286 -8.61 0.48 -17.72
C ILE A 286 -7.94 0.00 -16.45
N LYS A 287 -8.20 0.66 -15.34
CA LYS A 287 -7.73 0.22 -14.01
C LYS A 287 -8.66 -0.85 -13.47
N VAL A 288 -8.08 -1.95 -13.02
CA VAL A 288 -8.80 -3.07 -12.42
C VAL A 288 -8.34 -3.26 -10.99
N SER A 289 -9.30 -3.25 -10.06
CA SER A 289 -9.04 -3.56 -8.65
C SER A 289 -9.79 -4.82 -8.27
N LEU A 290 -9.14 -5.72 -7.55
CA LEU A 290 -9.69 -7.02 -7.17
C LEU A 290 -9.57 -7.22 -5.67
N ARG A 291 -10.62 -7.74 -5.07
CA ARG A 291 -10.64 -8.14 -3.65
C ARG A 291 -11.36 -9.46 -3.49
N SER A 292 -10.90 -10.24 -2.53
CA SER A 292 -11.56 -11.50 -2.17
C SER A 292 -11.55 -11.71 -0.65
N VAL A 293 -12.39 -12.63 -0.20
CA VAL A 293 -12.37 -13.17 1.15
C VAL A 293 -12.14 -14.68 1.08
N GLY A 294 -11.52 -15.24 2.12
CA GLY A 294 -11.24 -16.67 2.15
C GLY A 294 -10.11 -17.07 1.19
N ASP A 295 -10.32 -18.14 0.43
CA ASP A 295 -9.28 -18.81 -0.32
C ASP A 295 -9.16 -18.42 -1.79
N PHE A 296 -10.04 -17.58 -2.32
CA PHE A 296 -9.98 -17.16 -3.71
C PHE A 296 -8.71 -16.29 -3.97
N PRO A 297 -7.77 -16.73 -4.84
CA PRO A 297 -6.51 -16.05 -5.06
C PRO A 297 -6.65 -14.94 -6.11
N CYS A 298 -7.16 -13.77 -5.73
CA CYS A 298 -7.39 -12.68 -6.68
C CYS A 298 -6.10 -12.15 -7.33
N ASN A 299 -4.93 -12.36 -6.73
CA ASN A 299 -3.64 -12.04 -7.35
C ASN A 299 -3.34 -12.91 -8.58
N GLN A 300 -3.68 -14.20 -8.55
CA GLN A 300 -3.53 -15.09 -9.70
C GLN A 300 -4.52 -14.72 -10.80
N PHE A 301 -5.76 -14.37 -10.43
CA PHE A 301 -6.75 -13.87 -11.38
C PHE A 301 -6.28 -12.57 -12.06
N ALA A 302 -5.75 -11.61 -11.28
CA ALA A 302 -5.20 -10.37 -11.79
C ALA A 302 -4.03 -10.59 -12.77
N SER A 303 -3.09 -11.49 -12.43
CA SER A 303 -1.94 -11.79 -13.29
C SER A 303 -2.33 -12.53 -14.58
N THR A 304 -3.38 -13.36 -14.53
CA THR A 304 -3.83 -14.14 -15.69
C THR A 304 -4.60 -13.29 -16.70
N TYR A 305 -5.44 -12.36 -16.24
CA TYR A 305 -6.41 -11.68 -17.10
C TYR A 305 -6.17 -10.17 -17.26
N PHE A 306 -5.44 -9.52 -16.33
CA PHE A 306 -5.37 -8.06 -16.25
C PHE A 306 -3.96 -7.47 -16.08
N ASN A 307 -2.91 -8.15 -16.53
CA ASN A 307 -1.52 -7.69 -16.40
C ASN A 307 -1.20 -7.18 -14.98
N GLY A 308 -1.68 -7.90 -13.97
CA GLY A 308 -1.70 -7.42 -12.60
C GLY A 308 -1.02 -8.34 -11.61
N GLY A 309 -1.19 -8.02 -10.33
CA GLY A 309 -0.65 -8.77 -9.20
C GLY A 309 -1.00 -8.12 -7.86
N GLY A 310 -0.41 -8.61 -6.79
CA GLY A 310 -0.64 -8.12 -5.43
C GLY A 310 -0.74 -9.25 -4.42
N HIS A 311 -1.45 -9.02 -3.33
CA HIS A 311 -1.72 -10.03 -2.30
C HIS A 311 -2.80 -11.02 -2.73
N LYS A 312 -2.86 -12.18 -2.08
CA LYS A 312 -3.87 -13.21 -2.34
C LYS A 312 -5.30 -12.65 -2.40
N ASN A 313 -5.64 -11.77 -1.47
CA ASN A 313 -6.99 -11.22 -1.32
C ASN A 313 -7.11 -9.73 -1.71
N ALA A 314 -6.04 -9.08 -2.16
CA ALA A 314 -6.02 -7.68 -2.58
C ALA A 314 -5.04 -7.47 -3.73
N SER A 315 -5.55 -7.25 -4.93
CA SER A 315 -4.75 -7.16 -6.14
C SER A 315 -5.24 -6.03 -7.05
N GLY A 316 -4.38 -5.60 -7.94
CA GLY A 316 -4.69 -4.65 -9.00
C GLY A 316 -4.19 -5.13 -10.34
N GLY A 317 -4.66 -4.51 -11.41
CA GLY A 317 -4.22 -4.79 -12.77
C GLY A 317 -4.61 -3.67 -13.72
N GLU A 318 -4.13 -3.79 -14.94
CA GLU A 318 -4.36 -2.87 -16.04
C GLU A 318 -4.86 -3.62 -17.26
N PHE A 319 -5.76 -3.00 -18.01
CA PHE A 319 -6.23 -3.55 -19.27
C PHE A 319 -6.19 -2.46 -20.34
N TYR A 320 -5.64 -2.79 -21.49
CA TYR A 320 -5.50 -1.90 -22.63
C TYR A 320 -6.58 -2.25 -23.67
N GLY A 321 -7.64 -1.48 -23.71
CA GLY A 321 -8.82 -1.68 -24.54
C GLY A 321 -10.02 -0.86 -23.99
N SER A 322 -11.22 -1.20 -24.40
CA SER A 322 -12.45 -0.58 -23.93
C SER A 322 -12.94 -1.18 -22.60
N LEU A 323 -13.77 -0.41 -21.88
CA LEU A 323 -14.44 -0.87 -20.67
C LEU A 323 -15.26 -2.15 -20.91
N SER A 324 -15.94 -2.23 -22.07
CA SER A 324 -16.73 -3.43 -22.44
C SER A 324 -15.87 -4.66 -22.69
N GLU A 325 -14.70 -4.51 -23.30
CA GLU A 325 -13.75 -5.61 -23.49
C GLU A 325 -13.18 -6.09 -22.15
N ALA A 326 -12.85 -5.17 -21.24
CA ALA A 326 -12.39 -5.53 -19.90
C ALA A 326 -13.47 -6.33 -19.12
N VAL A 327 -14.74 -5.92 -19.24
CA VAL A 327 -15.88 -6.66 -18.66
C VAL A 327 -16.00 -8.07 -19.27
N ALA A 328 -15.88 -8.18 -20.59
CA ALA A 328 -15.95 -9.50 -21.26
C ALA A 328 -14.79 -10.42 -20.83
N VAL A 329 -13.59 -9.89 -20.65
CA VAL A 329 -12.44 -10.63 -20.11
C VAL A 329 -12.71 -11.11 -18.67
N PHE A 330 -13.28 -10.25 -17.83
CA PHE A 330 -13.68 -10.63 -16.47
C PHE A 330 -14.72 -11.76 -16.49
N GLU A 331 -15.82 -11.62 -17.25
CA GLU A 331 -16.91 -12.60 -17.33
C GLU A 331 -16.42 -13.95 -17.88
N LYS A 332 -15.54 -13.93 -18.89
CA LYS A 332 -14.85 -15.13 -19.37
C LYS A 332 -13.98 -15.76 -18.28
N GLY A 333 -13.19 -14.92 -17.60
CA GLY A 333 -12.33 -15.35 -16.50
C GLY A 333 -13.11 -16.03 -15.37
N LEU A 334 -14.28 -15.53 -15.00
CA LEU A 334 -15.14 -16.15 -13.99
C LEU A 334 -15.57 -17.59 -14.34
N GLN A 335 -15.69 -17.91 -15.63
CA GLN A 335 -16.08 -19.25 -16.09
C GLN A 335 -14.87 -20.20 -16.23
N GLU A 336 -13.71 -19.69 -16.57
CA GLU A 336 -12.55 -20.50 -16.95
C GLU A 336 -11.48 -20.61 -15.85
N PHE A 337 -11.45 -19.68 -14.90
CA PHE A 337 -10.41 -19.62 -13.89
C PHE A 337 -10.47 -20.80 -12.93
N ASN A 338 -9.37 -21.55 -12.91
CA ASN A 338 -9.16 -22.65 -11.98
C ASN A 338 -7.82 -22.41 -11.23
N PRO A 339 -7.87 -22.05 -9.95
CA PRO A 339 -6.67 -21.74 -9.17
C PRO A 339 -5.70 -22.91 -9.06
N ASN A 340 -6.16 -24.15 -9.22
CA ASN A 340 -5.33 -25.34 -9.12
C ASN A 340 -4.56 -25.67 -10.41
N LYS A 341 -4.86 -25.00 -11.54
CA LYS A 341 -4.14 -25.21 -12.81
C LYS A 341 -2.77 -24.49 -12.87
N SER A 342 -2.52 -23.50 -12.03
CA SER A 342 -1.26 -22.73 -12.04
C SER A 342 -0.07 -23.46 -11.35
N GLU A 343 -0.32 -24.48 -10.54
CA GLU A 343 0.75 -25.27 -9.91
C GLU A 343 1.43 -26.29 -10.84
N ASP A 344 0.79 -26.65 -11.96
CA ASP A 344 1.34 -27.64 -12.90
C ASP A 344 2.32 -27.05 -13.94
N LEU A 345 2.33 -25.75 -14.17
CA LEU A 345 3.24 -25.10 -15.12
C LEU A 345 4.65 -24.85 -14.56
N GLY A 346 4.83 -24.94 -13.23
CA GLY A 346 6.15 -24.77 -12.55
C GLY A 346 6.95 -26.06 -12.37
N LYS A 347 6.40 -27.24 -12.70
CA LYS A 347 7.08 -28.54 -12.50
C LYS A 347 7.75 -29.12 -13.73
N HIS A 348 7.71 -28.43 -14.86
CA HIS A 348 8.32 -28.88 -16.14
C HIS A 348 9.13 -27.79 -16.84
N ALA A 349 9.87 -26.96 -16.09
CA ALA A 349 10.88 -26.07 -16.66
C ALA A 349 12.22 -26.24 -15.93
#